data_8f2f769f3121de5db8223777fff31de4
#
_entry.id   8f2f769f3121de5db8223777fff31de4
#
_cell.length_a   1.000
_cell.length_b   1.000
_cell.length_c   1.000
_cell.angle_alpha   90.00
_cell.angle_beta   90.00
_cell.angle_gamma   90.00
#
_symmetry.space_group_name_H-M   'P 1'
#
loop_
_entity.id
_entity.type
_entity.pdbx_description
1 polymer ?
#
loop_
_entity_poly.entity_id
_entity_poly.type
_entity_poly.pdbx_seq_one_letter_code
_entity_poly.pdbx_strand_id
1 'polypeptide(L)'
;MLPHPVTGRLFDSPVAPGTGWPGDLAGLETLVAHAANEVAALAAAAKDLDDLSAMVSVCRACDRLVAWREGVAKAKRASFAGEPYWGRPVTGWGSSAPRVLIIGLAPAANGGNRTGRIFTGDRSGDWLFASLHRVGLAVQATSVHADDGQRLVETRMVATVRCAPPDNKPTVDERDTCAPWLVRELTLVEPSVRAVVCLGLFGWEAALRAYRAVGYQVPRPKPKFGHAAEAILTSPNGRRLVLLGCYHPSQQNTFTGKLTEPMLDAVLGRARTLSLAEMEG
;
A
#
# COMPACT_ATOMS: atom_id res chain seq x y z
N MET A 1 1.90 11.24 25.48
CA MET A 1 2.96 10.62 24.62
C MET A 1 3.31 9.22 25.11
N LEU A 2 3.62 8.29 24.20
CA LEU A 2 4.04 6.92 24.48
C LEU A 2 5.30 6.59 23.66
N PRO A 3 6.16 5.64 24.12
CA PRO A 3 7.39 5.28 23.42
C PRO A 3 7.10 4.48 22.14
N HIS A 4 7.74 4.85 21.05
CA HIS A 4 7.75 4.07 19.81
C HIS A 4 8.50 2.75 20.06
N PRO A 5 7.93 1.57 19.69
CA PRO A 5 8.50 0.27 20.09
C PRO A 5 9.92 0.01 19.62
N VAL A 6 10.35 0.64 18.53
CA VAL A 6 11.69 0.43 17.96
C VAL A 6 12.66 1.53 18.37
N THR A 7 12.26 2.81 18.24
CA THR A 7 13.18 3.95 18.45
C THR A 7 13.19 4.47 19.89
N GLY A 8 12.21 4.10 20.71
CA GLY A 8 12.03 4.63 22.07
C GLY A 8 11.57 6.11 22.13
N ARG A 9 11.49 6.81 21.00
CA ARG A 9 11.03 8.22 20.96
C ARG A 9 9.56 8.31 21.35
N LEU A 10 9.21 9.40 22.02
CA LEU A 10 7.84 9.62 22.52
C LEU A 10 6.97 10.33 21.47
N PHE A 11 5.77 9.79 21.24
CA PHE A 11 4.78 10.34 20.32
C PHE A 11 3.38 10.34 20.94
N ASP A 12 2.55 11.27 20.50
CA ASP A 12 1.11 11.27 20.74
C ASP A 12 0.39 10.35 19.72
N SER A 13 -0.90 10.16 19.92
CA SER A 13 -1.76 9.36 19.02
C SER A 13 -3.06 10.13 18.74
N PRO A 14 -3.38 10.48 17.49
CA PRO A 14 -2.54 10.33 16.27
C PRO A 14 -1.22 11.11 16.32
N VAL A 15 -0.23 10.64 15.56
CA VAL A 15 1.07 11.30 15.44
C VAL A 15 0.94 12.61 14.67
N ALA A 16 1.45 13.71 15.20
CA ALA A 16 1.45 15.00 14.50
C ALA A 16 2.52 15.01 13.38
N PRO A 17 2.27 15.71 12.24
CA PRO A 17 3.27 15.92 11.20
C PRO A 17 4.52 16.63 11.72
N GLY A 18 5.69 16.29 11.18
CA GLY A 18 6.95 16.95 11.55
C GLY A 18 7.51 16.56 12.91
N THR A 19 6.92 15.59 13.61
CA THR A 19 7.44 15.14 14.92
C THR A 19 8.54 14.09 14.80
N GLY A 20 8.89 13.67 13.59
CA GLY A 20 9.98 12.72 13.30
C GLY A 20 9.60 11.27 13.53
N TRP A 21 8.35 10.89 13.29
CA TRP A 21 7.98 9.49 13.13
C TRP A 21 8.80 8.85 12.01
N PRO A 22 9.29 7.61 12.16
CA PRO A 22 10.10 6.96 11.13
C PRO A 22 9.38 6.89 9.78
N GLY A 23 10.01 7.48 8.74
CA GLY A 23 9.46 7.52 7.39
C GLY A 23 8.40 8.59 7.15
N ASP A 24 8.09 9.46 8.13
CA ASP A 24 7.22 10.64 7.92
C ASP A 24 7.98 11.74 7.20
N LEU A 25 7.53 12.07 6.00
CA LEU A 25 8.07 13.14 5.16
C LEU A 25 7.28 14.44 5.27
N ALA A 26 6.13 14.42 5.98
CA ALA A 26 5.32 15.61 6.17
C ALA A 26 5.88 16.53 7.26
N GLY A 27 5.89 17.82 6.98
CA GLY A 27 6.15 18.90 7.93
C GLY A 27 4.89 19.71 8.23
N LEU A 28 5.04 20.78 9.03
CA LEU A 28 3.94 21.69 9.37
C LEU A 28 3.37 22.43 8.16
N GLU A 29 4.21 22.66 7.14
CA GLU A 29 3.84 23.39 5.91
C GLU A 29 3.33 22.47 4.80
N THR A 30 3.21 21.15 5.05
CA THR A 30 2.71 20.21 4.03
C THR A 30 1.24 20.49 3.73
N LEU A 31 0.91 20.66 2.43
CA LEU A 31 -0.45 20.93 1.98
C LEU A 31 -1.40 19.77 2.31
N VAL A 32 -2.56 20.10 2.87
CA VAL A 32 -3.57 19.15 3.31
C VAL A 32 -4.76 19.20 2.37
N ALA A 33 -5.15 18.04 1.81
CA ALA A 33 -6.40 17.90 1.04
C ALA A 33 -7.58 17.66 1.98
N HIS A 34 -8.64 18.45 1.86
CA HIS A 34 -9.90 18.34 2.61
C HIS A 34 -11.09 17.91 1.74
N ALA A 35 -10.92 17.83 0.41
CA ALA A 35 -11.96 17.45 -0.54
C ALA A 35 -11.37 16.67 -1.72
N ALA A 36 -12.23 15.97 -2.48
CA ALA A 36 -11.81 15.13 -3.61
C ALA A 36 -11.08 15.91 -4.71
N ASN A 37 -11.52 17.13 -5.01
CA ASN A 37 -10.88 18.01 -5.99
C ASN A 37 -9.47 18.45 -5.53
N GLU A 38 -9.28 18.67 -4.23
CA GLU A 38 -7.96 18.98 -3.68
C GLU A 38 -7.02 17.78 -3.71
N VAL A 39 -7.55 16.56 -3.46
CA VAL A 39 -6.79 15.31 -3.65
C VAL A 39 -6.29 15.21 -5.09
N ALA A 40 -7.16 15.46 -6.07
CA ALA A 40 -6.80 15.40 -7.48
C ALA A 40 -5.73 16.46 -7.83
N ALA A 41 -5.89 17.69 -7.33
CA ALA A 41 -4.95 18.79 -7.59
C ALA A 41 -3.58 18.51 -6.97
N LEU A 42 -3.53 18.12 -5.68
CA LEU A 42 -2.27 17.83 -4.98
C LEU A 42 -1.58 16.59 -5.54
N ALA A 43 -2.33 15.54 -5.90
CA ALA A 43 -1.77 14.37 -6.57
C ALA A 43 -1.10 14.74 -7.90
N ALA A 44 -1.76 15.57 -8.71
CA ALA A 44 -1.19 16.04 -9.98
C ALA A 44 0.07 16.90 -9.79
N ALA A 45 0.11 17.69 -8.71
CA ALA A 45 1.23 18.60 -8.40
C ALA A 45 2.45 17.89 -7.81
N ALA A 46 2.30 16.69 -7.22
CA ALA A 46 3.41 15.95 -6.63
C ALA A 46 4.52 15.69 -7.65
N LYS A 47 5.74 16.09 -7.37
CA LYS A 47 6.89 16.02 -8.30
C LYS A 47 7.50 14.62 -8.30
N ASP A 48 7.59 14.00 -7.13
CA ASP A 48 8.21 12.71 -6.88
C ASP A 48 7.45 11.93 -5.79
N LEU A 49 7.98 10.77 -5.41
CA LEU A 49 7.37 9.90 -4.39
C LEU A 49 7.43 10.49 -2.99
N ASP A 50 8.41 11.33 -2.69
CA ASP A 50 8.57 11.93 -1.37
C ASP A 50 7.54 13.06 -1.19
N ASP A 51 7.40 13.93 -2.19
CA ASP A 51 6.35 14.94 -2.26
C ASP A 51 4.96 14.30 -2.15
N LEU A 52 4.72 13.25 -2.92
CA LEU A 52 3.46 12.50 -2.89
C LEU A 52 3.20 11.90 -1.50
N SER A 53 4.20 11.28 -0.91
CA SER A 53 4.09 10.65 0.41
C SER A 53 3.81 11.66 1.51
N ALA A 54 4.48 12.82 1.49
CA ALA A 54 4.21 13.90 2.42
C ALA A 54 2.73 14.32 2.37
N MET A 55 2.22 14.68 1.18
CA MET A 55 0.83 15.13 1.00
C MET A 55 -0.21 14.04 1.30
N VAL A 56 0.05 12.80 0.90
CA VAL A 56 -0.82 11.65 1.24
C VAL A 56 -0.94 11.51 2.75
N SER A 57 0.16 11.59 3.48
CA SER A 57 0.21 11.30 4.92
C SER A 57 -0.60 12.27 5.77
N VAL A 58 -0.92 13.46 5.26
CA VAL A 58 -1.71 14.49 5.95
C VAL A 58 -3.12 14.67 5.38
N CYS A 59 -3.52 13.90 4.36
CA CYS A 59 -4.82 14.02 3.70
C CYS A 59 -5.99 13.82 4.68
N ARG A 60 -7.03 14.67 4.56
CA ARG A 60 -8.24 14.68 5.38
C ARG A 60 -9.55 14.71 4.56
N ALA A 61 -9.50 14.33 3.29
CA ALA A 61 -10.62 14.49 2.35
C ALA A 61 -11.82 13.55 2.57
N CYS A 62 -11.75 12.59 3.50
CA CYS A 62 -12.81 11.62 3.77
C CYS A 62 -13.15 11.64 5.26
N ASP A 63 -14.15 12.43 5.67
CA ASP A 63 -14.48 12.67 7.08
C ASP A 63 -14.70 11.39 7.90
N ARG A 64 -15.43 10.40 7.32
CA ARG A 64 -15.68 9.11 7.97
C ARG A 64 -14.38 8.35 8.24
N LEU A 65 -13.46 8.32 7.28
CA LEU A 65 -12.16 7.65 7.44
C LEU A 65 -11.26 8.41 8.41
N VAL A 66 -11.28 9.74 8.39
CA VAL A 66 -10.55 10.58 9.34
C VAL A 66 -11.03 10.30 10.76
N ALA A 67 -12.33 10.38 11.00
CA ALA A 67 -12.92 10.13 12.31
C ALA A 67 -12.59 8.71 12.82
N TRP A 68 -12.72 7.69 11.94
CA TRP A 68 -12.44 6.31 12.30
C TRP A 68 -10.96 6.06 12.64
N ARG A 69 -10.03 6.40 11.76
CA ARG A 69 -8.59 6.13 11.96
C ARG A 69 -8.05 6.84 13.19
N GLU A 70 -8.47 8.10 13.43
CA GLU A 70 -8.07 8.88 14.60
C GLU A 70 -8.75 8.38 15.88
N GLY A 71 -10.02 7.98 15.80
CA GLY A 71 -10.74 7.35 16.89
C GLY A 71 -10.06 6.05 17.34
N VAL A 72 -9.69 5.18 16.39
CA VAL A 72 -8.92 3.96 16.68
C VAL A 72 -7.56 4.28 17.29
N ALA A 73 -6.86 5.31 16.79
CA ALA A 73 -5.56 5.72 17.33
C ALA A 73 -5.63 6.24 18.77
N LYS A 74 -6.75 6.86 19.16
CA LYS A 74 -7.00 7.32 20.54
C LYS A 74 -7.45 6.18 21.45
N ALA A 75 -8.43 5.38 21.00
CA ALA A 75 -9.02 4.28 21.78
C ALA A 75 -8.04 3.11 21.99
N LYS A 76 -7.26 2.81 20.94
CA LYS A 76 -6.29 1.71 20.87
C LYS A 76 -6.90 0.32 21.18
N ARG A 77 -6.26 -0.72 20.74
CA ARG A 77 -6.52 -2.07 21.19
C ARG A 77 -5.75 -2.30 22.50
N ALA A 78 -6.32 -3.02 23.47
CA ALA A 78 -5.69 -3.28 24.77
C ALA A 78 -4.27 -3.85 24.65
N SER A 79 -4.03 -4.79 23.71
CA SER A 79 -2.71 -5.37 23.45
C SER A 79 -1.65 -4.38 22.94
N PHE A 80 -2.05 -3.20 22.50
CA PHE A 80 -1.18 -2.14 21.96
C PHE A 80 -1.37 -0.80 22.70
N ALA A 81 -1.95 -0.82 23.90
CA ALA A 81 -2.22 0.39 24.68
C ALA A 81 -0.96 1.15 25.09
N GLY A 82 0.17 0.44 25.23
CA GLY A 82 1.46 1.01 25.65
C GLY A 82 2.29 1.65 24.54
N GLU A 83 1.81 1.68 23.28
CA GLU A 83 2.53 2.26 22.16
C GLU A 83 1.74 3.37 21.44
N PRO A 84 2.40 4.32 20.75
CA PRO A 84 1.72 5.33 19.98
C PRO A 84 1.13 4.74 18.70
N TYR A 85 0.05 5.33 18.19
CA TYR A 85 -0.53 5.00 16.90
C TYR A 85 -0.30 6.14 15.92
N TRP A 86 0.14 5.78 14.71
CA TRP A 86 0.26 6.71 13.60
C TRP A 86 -1.02 7.50 13.36
N GLY A 87 -2.17 6.81 13.16
CA GLY A 87 -3.51 7.40 13.05
C GLY A 87 -3.73 8.33 11.86
N ARG A 88 -2.81 8.34 10.89
CA ARG A 88 -2.84 9.16 9.67
C ARG A 88 -2.94 8.26 8.41
N PRO A 89 -3.13 8.81 7.21
CA PRO A 89 -3.04 8.02 5.98
C PRO A 89 -1.68 7.33 5.85
N VAL A 90 -1.70 6.09 5.35
CA VAL A 90 -0.48 5.30 5.15
C VAL A 90 -0.03 5.43 3.70
N THR A 91 1.21 5.85 3.50
CA THR A 91 1.81 6.07 2.19
C THR A 91 2.25 4.75 1.53
N GLY A 92 2.59 4.80 0.24
CA GLY A 92 3.33 3.70 -0.37
C GLY A 92 4.71 3.58 0.25
N TRP A 93 5.24 2.35 0.29
CA TRP A 93 6.51 2.05 0.94
C TRP A 93 7.35 1.06 0.14
N GLY A 94 8.67 1.24 0.15
CA GLY A 94 9.66 0.41 -0.51
C GLY A 94 10.49 1.18 -1.53
N SER A 95 11.00 0.50 -2.56
CA SER A 95 11.86 1.10 -3.57
C SER A 95 11.23 2.31 -4.26
N SER A 96 12.03 3.31 -4.57
CA SER A 96 11.64 4.45 -5.43
C SER A 96 11.61 4.09 -6.93
N ALA A 97 12.34 3.05 -7.33
CA ALA A 97 12.33 2.49 -8.67
C ALA A 97 12.02 0.98 -8.62
N PRO A 98 10.78 0.59 -8.23
CA PRO A 98 10.44 -0.79 -8.02
C PRO A 98 10.27 -1.54 -9.35
N ARG A 99 10.76 -2.76 -9.42
CA ARG A 99 10.45 -3.69 -10.52
C ARG A 99 9.16 -4.48 -10.25
N VAL A 100 8.82 -4.69 -8.96
CA VAL A 100 7.57 -5.32 -8.52
C VAL A 100 6.75 -4.31 -7.72
N LEU A 101 5.48 -4.15 -8.09
CA LEU A 101 4.51 -3.35 -7.32
C LEU A 101 3.46 -4.27 -6.69
N ILE A 102 3.17 -4.08 -5.41
CA ILE A 102 2.13 -4.83 -4.70
C ILE A 102 1.01 -3.86 -4.31
N ILE A 103 -0.21 -4.16 -4.76
CA ILE A 103 -1.38 -3.31 -4.53
C ILE A 103 -2.38 -4.05 -3.64
N GLY A 104 -2.65 -3.46 -2.46
CA GLY A 104 -3.68 -3.92 -1.52
C GLY A 104 -4.88 -3.00 -1.44
N LEU A 105 -5.86 -3.33 -0.58
CA LEU A 105 -7.07 -2.53 -0.41
C LEU A 105 -6.81 -1.29 0.45
N ALA A 106 -6.47 -1.48 1.73
CA ALA A 106 -6.36 -0.43 2.73
C ALA A 106 -5.52 -0.89 3.92
N PRO A 107 -4.98 0.03 4.74
CA PRO A 107 -4.32 -0.32 6.00
C PRO A 107 -5.30 -0.94 6.99
N ALA A 108 -4.84 -1.91 7.76
CA ALA A 108 -5.60 -2.44 8.89
C ALA A 108 -5.59 -1.45 10.07
N ALA A 109 -6.71 -1.40 10.82
CA ALA A 109 -6.90 -0.47 11.92
C ALA A 109 -5.83 -0.59 13.03
N ASN A 110 -5.40 -1.83 13.36
CA ASN A 110 -4.35 -2.11 14.35
C ASN A 110 -3.03 -2.59 13.71
N GLY A 111 -2.94 -2.57 12.38
CA GLY A 111 -1.72 -2.79 11.60
C GLY A 111 -1.15 -1.47 11.08
N GLY A 112 -1.30 -1.18 9.78
CA GLY A 112 -0.76 0.03 9.15
C GLY A 112 -1.23 1.34 9.79
N ASN A 113 -2.47 1.42 10.27
CA ASN A 113 -2.94 2.62 11.00
C ASN A 113 -2.25 2.82 12.36
N ARG A 114 -1.73 1.74 12.96
CA ARG A 114 -0.90 1.81 14.17
C ARG A 114 0.56 2.13 13.85
N THR A 115 1.13 1.42 12.90
CA THR A 115 2.58 1.43 12.65
C THR A 115 3.05 2.48 11.64
N GLY A 116 2.13 3.10 10.89
CA GLY A 116 2.46 4.05 9.81
C GLY A 116 3.00 3.38 8.53
N ARG A 117 3.11 2.05 8.48
CA ARG A 117 3.61 1.29 7.33
C ARG A 117 2.62 0.22 6.88
N ILE A 118 2.36 0.14 5.59
CA ILE A 118 1.42 -0.82 5.01
C ILE A 118 1.84 -2.27 5.29
N PHE A 119 0.88 -3.18 5.51
CA PHE A 119 1.10 -4.60 5.81
C PHE A 119 2.07 -4.85 6.98
N THR A 120 2.13 -3.96 7.96
CA THR A 120 3.07 -4.02 9.07
C THR A 120 2.35 -4.15 10.40
N GLY A 121 2.78 -5.12 11.23
CA GLY A 121 2.26 -5.32 12.58
C GLY A 121 0.86 -5.94 12.64
N ASP A 122 0.48 -6.71 11.63
CA ASP A 122 -0.75 -7.50 11.61
C ASP A 122 -0.55 -8.86 10.91
N ARG A 123 -1.51 -9.77 11.10
CA ARG A 123 -1.43 -11.15 10.57
C ARG A 123 -1.30 -11.24 9.05
N SER A 124 -1.89 -10.30 8.31
CA SER A 124 -1.75 -10.27 6.85
C SER A 124 -0.32 -9.92 6.46
N GLY A 125 0.29 -9.01 7.21
CA GLY A 125 1.71 -8.66 7.09
C GLY A 125 2.63 -9.83 7.40
N ASP A 126 2.37 -10.58 8.49
CA ASP A 126 3.18 -11.75 8.85
C ASP A 126 3.27 -12.75 7.69
N TRP A 127 2.14 -13.09 7.10
CA TRP A 127 2.08 -14.00 5.95
C TRP A 127 2.78 -13.42 4.70
N LEU A 128 2.52 -12.16 4.41
CA LEU A 128 3.06 -11.52 3.22
C LEU A 128 4.58 -11.39 3.30
N PHE A 129 5.11 -10.91 4.43
CA PHE A 129 6.56 -10.72 4.58
C PHE A 129 7.33 -12.02 4.69
N ALA A 130 6.78 -13.06 5.34
CA ALA A 130 7.38 -14.38 5.32
C ALA A 130 7.56 -14.91 3.89
N SER A 131 6.54 -14.77 3.05
CA SER A 131 6.60 -15.17 1.64
C SER A 131 7.56 -14.30 0.82
N LEU A 132 7.48 -12.96 0.97
CA LEU A 132 8.41 -12.03 0.28
C LEU A 132 9.87 -12.33 0.59
N HIS A 133 10.16 -12.68 1.84
CA HIS A 133 11.51 -13.06 2.26
C HIS A 133 11.93 -14.39 1.59
N ARG A 134 11.09 -15.42 1.61
CA ARG A 134 11.37 -16.70 0.95
C ARG A 134 11.69 -16.55 -0.54
N VAL A 135 10.97 -15.64 -1.22
CA VAL A 135 11.21 -15.39 -2.65
C VAL A 135 12.23 -14.28 -2.92
N GLY A 136 12.85 -13.68 -1.89
CA GLY A 136 13.91 -12.68 -2.01
C GLY A 136 13.45 -11.28 -2.43
N LEU A 137 12.21 -10.91 -2.14
CA LEU A 137 11.64 -9.56 -2.33
C LEU A 137 11.60 -8.72 -1.05
N ALA A 138 12.00 -9.28 0.10
CA ALA A 138 12.18 -8.58 1.36
C ALA A 138 13.42 -9.10 2.10
N VAL A 139 14.07 -8.24 2.90
CA VAL A 139 15.31 -8.61 3.61
C VAL A 139 15.05 -9.37 4.90
N GLN A 140 13.84 -9.28 5.46
CA GLN A 140 13.42 -9.98 6.68
C GLN A 140 12.09 -10.70 6.46
N ALA A 141 11.86 -11.80 7.20
CA ALA A 141 10.60 -12.53 7.16
C ALA A 141 9.46 -11.86 7.95
N THR A 142 9.74 -10.80 8.69
CA THR A 142 8.79 -10.09 9.54
C THR A 142 8.76 -8.61 9.25
N SER A 143 7.64 -7.96 9.54
CA SER A 143 7.47 -6.51 9.49
C SER A 143 6.58 -6.08 10.66
N VAL A 144 7.20 -5.60 11.72
CA VAL A 144 6.55 -5.39 13.04
C VAL A 144 6.15 -3.93 13.24
N HIS A 145 7.03 -3.00 12.84
CA HIS A 145 6.81 -1.57 13.01
C HIS A 145 7.64 -0.76 12.02
N ALA A 146 7.36 0.53 11.87
CA ALA A 146 8.26 1.44 11.15
C ALA A 146 9.65 1.44 11.84
N ASP A 147 10.73 1.51 11.05
CA ASP A 147 12.13 1.49 11.49
C ASP A 147 12.65 0.17 12.10
N ASP A 148 11.96 -0.94 11.89
CA ASP A 148 12.37 -2.27 12.36
C ASP A 148 13.50 -2.92 11.52
N GLY A 149 14.12 -2.18 10.62
CA GLY A 149 15.18 -2.66 9.73
C GLY A 149 14.67 -3.40 8.49
N GLN A 150 13.35 -3.63 8.37
CA GLN A 150 12.77 -4.25 7.17
C GLN A 150 12.99 -3.37 5.94
N ARG A 151 13.36 -3.98 4.82
CA ARG A 151 13.49 -3.35 3.51
C ARG A 151 12.94 -4.25 2.42
N LEU A 152 12.31 -3.66 1.41
CA LEU A 152 11.87 -4.35 0.21
C LEU A 152 12.97 -4.30 -0.86
N VAL A 153 13.18 -5.42 -1.54
CA VAL A 153 14.16 -5.54 -2.63
C VAL A 153 13.43 -5.27 -3.95
N GLU A 154 13.81 -4.20 -4.64
CA GLU A 154 13.21 -3.78 -5.92
C GLU A 154 11.67 -3.83 -5.94
N THR A 155 11.06 -3.71 -4.78
CA THR A 155 9.63 -3.88 -4.56
C THR A 155 9.06 -2.66 -3.85
N ARG A 156 7.83 -2.29 -4.19
CA ARG A 156 7.04 -1.26 -3.52
C ARG A 156 5.65 -1.78 -3.21
N MET A 157 5.11 -1.38 -2.07
CA MET A 157 3.75 -1.70 -1.64
C MET A 157 2.90 -0.45 -1.54
N VAL A 158 1.66 -0.56 -1.95
CA VAL A 158 0.70 0.54 -1.93
C VAL A 158 -0.71 0.03 -1.61
N ALA A 159 -1.50 0.84 -0.91
CA ALA A 159 -2.92 0.60 -0.73
C ALA A 159 -3.76 1.47 -1.69
N THR A 160 -4.89 0.95 -2.15
CA THR A 160 -5.83 1.71 -3.00
C THR A 160 -6.53 2.81 -2.22
N VAL A 161 -6.78 2.59 -0.94
CA VAL A 161 -7.26 3.58 0.03
C VAL A 161 -6.22 3.75 1.12
N ARG A 162 -5.80 4.98 1.37
CA ARG A 162 -4.66 5.28 2.26
C ARG A 162 -5.01 5.27 3.75
N CYS A 163 -6.29 5.30 4.08
CA CYS A 163 -6.79 5.29 5.47
C CYS A 163 -7.39 3.93 5.81
N ALA A 164 -7.23 3.50 7.07
CA ALA A 164 -7.97 2.35 7.58
C ALA A 164 -9.48 2.65 7.59
N PRO A 165 -10.31 1.84 6.91
CA PRO A 165 -11.75 2.01 6.95
C PRO A 165 -12.38 1.14 8.05
N PRO A 166 -13.59 1.50 8.56
CA PRO A 166 -14.38 0.61 9.39
C PRO A 166 -14.58 -0.74 8.68
N ASP A 167 -14.45 -1.84 9.42
CA ASP A 167 -14.63 -3.24 8.94
C ASP A 167 -13.82 -3.60 7.68
N ASN A 168 -12.73 -2.88 7.40
CA ASN A 168 -11.96 -2.98 6.15
C ASN A 168 -12.82 -2.74 4.88
N LYS A 169 -13.86 -1.92 4.98
CA LYS A 169 -14.82 -1.65 3.89
C LYS A 169 -14.87 -0.15 3.58
N PRO A 170 -14.02 0.37 2.70
CA PRO A 170 -14.17 1.72 2.19
C PRO A 170 -15.41 1.82 1.29
N THR A 171 -16.10 2.96 1.31
CA THR A 171 -17.20 3.24 0.37
C THR A 171 -16.68 3.44 -1.05
N VAL A 172 -17.60 3.52 -2.02
CA VAL A 172 -17.25 3.83 -3.42
C VAL A 172 -16.64 5.23 -3.48
N ASP A 173 -17.28 6.21 -2.85
CA ASP A 173 -16.83 7.61 -2.85
C ASP A 173 -15.45 7.78 -2.21
N GLU A 174 -15.16 7.06 -1.12
CA GLU A 174 -13.84 7.08 -0.49
C GLU A 174 -12.75 6.48 -1.38
N ARG A 175 -13.08 5.41 -2.12
CA ARG A 175 -12.17 4.83 -3.11
C ARG A 175 -11.90 5.77 -4.26
N ASP A 176 -12.95 6.43 -4.77
CA ASP A 176 -12.83 7.35 -5.90
C ASP A 176 -12.12 8.65 -5.49
N THR A 177 -12.40 9.18 -4.30
CA THR A 177 -11.66 10.31 -3.70
C THR A 177 -10.18 10.00 -3.51
N CYS A 178 -9.83 8.76 -3.13
CA CYS A 178 -8.44 8.35 -2.87
C CYS A 178 -7.69 7.94 -4.16
N ALA A 179 -8.41 7.61 -5.24
CA ALA A 179 -7.83 7.07 -6.47
C ALA A 179 -6.73 7.95 -7.12
N PRO A 180 -6.82 9.31 -7.12
CA PRO A 180 -5.76 10.14 -7.70
C PRO A 180 -4.39 9.94 -7.06
N TRP A 181 -4.31 9.66 -5.75
CA TRP A 181 -3.05 9.31 -5.09
C TRP A 181 -2.42 8.06 -5.68
N LEU A 182 -3.23 7.01 -5.92
CA LEU A 182 -2.75 5.78 -6.54
C LEU A 182 -2.30 6.04 -7.99
N VAL A 183 -3.11 6.73 -8.79
CA VAL A 183 -2.78 7.04 -10.18
C VAL A 183 -1.45 7.79 -10.28
N ARG A 184 -1.22 8.80 -9.42
CA ARG A 184 0.05 9.54 -9.41
C ARG A 184 1.22 8.65 -9.01
N GLU A 185 1.07 7.82 -7.99
CA GLU A 185 2.13 6.89 -7.58
C GLU A 185 2.48 5.91 -8.70
N LEU A 186 1.48 5.36 -9.40
CA LEU A 186 1.71 4.50 -10.57
C LEU A 186 2.47 5.24 -11.67
N THR A 187 2.10 6.50 -11.96
CA THR A 187 2.79 7.34 -12.96
C THR A 187 4.27 7.53 -12.61
N LEU A 188 4.56 7.79 -11.33
CA LEU A 188 5.93 8.05 -10.87
C LEU A 188 6.83 6.80 -10.93
N VAL A 189 6.28 5.62 -10.66
CA VAL A 189 7.05 4.35 -10.69
C VAL A 189 6.96 3.61 -12.03
N GLU A 190 6.13 4.07 -12.95
CA GLU A 190 5.84 3.42 -14.23
C GLU A 190 7.10 2.99 -14.99
N PRO A 191 8.16 3.80 -15.11
CA PRO A 191 9.33 3.43 -15.92
C PRO A 191 10.05 2.17 -15.43
N SER A 192 10.00 1.89 -14.12
CA SER A 192 10.74 0.77 -13.51
C SER A 192 9.90 -0.50 -13.33
N VAL A 193 8.56 -0.39 -13.17
CA VAL A 193 7.68 -1.52 -12.86
C VAL A 193 7.61 -2.52 -14.02
N ARG A 194 7.75 -3.80 -13.70
CA ARG A 194 7.68 -4.95 -14.64
C ARG A 194 6.53 -5.89 -14.33
N ALA A 195 6.19 -6.04 -13.06
CA ALA A 195 5.09 -6.88 -12.60
C ALA A 195 4.30 -6.19 -11.48
N VAL A 196 2.99 -6.44 -11.44
CA VAL A 196 2.09 -5.92 -10.40
C VAL A 196 1.34 -7.07 -9.75
N VAL A 197 1.48 -7.24 -8.45
CA VAL A 197 0.70 -8.21 -7.67
C VAL A 197 -0.48 -7.51 -7.02
N CYS A 198 -1.69 -7.93 -7.35
CA CYS A 198 -2.93 -7.39 -6.83
C CYS A 198 -3.49 -8.31 -5.73
N LEU A 199 -3.45 -7.86 -4.47
CA LEU A 199 -3.94 -8.61 -3.32
C LEU A 199 -5.46 -8.46 -3.17
N GLY A 200 -6.21 -9.46 -3.61
CA GLY A 200 -7.66 -9.51 -3.61
C GLY A 200 -8.33 -8.77 -4.78
N LEU A 201 -9.63 -9.01 -4.92
CA LEU A 201 -10.44 -8.44 -6.00
C LEU A 201 -10.37 -6.91 -6.04
N PHE A 202 -10.41 -6.24 -4.88
CA PHE A 202 -10.38 -4.77 -4.83
C PHE A 202 -9.05 -4.21 -5.35
N GLY A 203 -7.91 -4.82 -4.99
CA GLY A 203 -6.60 -4.44 -5.54
C GLY A 203 -6.54 -4.62 -7.06
N TRP A 204 -7.08 -5.73 -7.57
CA TRP A 204 -7.16 -6.02 -9.00
C TRP A 204 -7.99 -4.98 -9.77
N GLU A 205 -9.20 -4.72 -9.30
CA GLU A 205 -10.11 -3.76 -9.94
C GLU A 205 -9.55 -2.33 -9.92
N ALA A 206 -8.94 -1.94 -8.80
CA ALA A 206 -8.30 -0.64 -8.67
C ALA A 206 -7.07 -0.51 -9.57
N ALA A 207 -6.23 -1.55 -9.66
CA ALA A 207 -5.08 -1.57 -10.57
C ALA A 207 -5.51 -1.41 -12.03
N LEU A 208 -6.49 -2.20 -12.51
CA LEU A 208 -7.00 -2.08 -13.87
C LEU A 208 -7.54 -0.69 -14.18
N ARG A 209 -8.21 -0.05 -13.20
CA ARG A 209 -8.76 1.31 -13.32
C ARG A 209 -7.65 2.36 -13.36
N ALA A 210 -6.70 2.26 -12.43
CA ALA A 210 -5.60 3.21 -12.33
C ALA A 210 -4.65 3.13 -13.53
N TYR A 211 -4.28 1.92 -13.99
CA TYR A 211 -3.45 1.78 -15.19
C TYR A 211 -4.15 2.29 -16.45
N ARG A 212 -5.49 2.12 -16.57
CA ARG A 212 -6.23 2.77 -17.66
C ARG A 212 -6.15 4.29 -17.58
N ALA A 213 -6.25 4.88 -16.40
CA ALA A 213 -6.09 6.33 -16.19
C ALA A 213 -4.67 6.82 -16.52
N VAL A 214 -3.65 5.99 -16.33
CA VAL A 214 -2.25 6.26 -16.74
C VAL A 214 -2.05 6.06 -18.25
N GLY A 215 -3.05 5.58 -18.99
CA GLY A 215 -3.00 5.42 -20.45
C GLY A 215 -2.74 4.01 -20.95
N TYR A 216 -2.66 3.01 -20.06
CA TYR A 216 -2.49 1.63 -20.49
C TYR A 216 -3.74 1.07 -21.17
N GLN A 217 -3.54 0.27 -22.19
CA GLN A 217 -4.60 -0.53 -22.81
C GLN A 217 -4.88 -1.74 -21.91
N VAL A 218 -6.13 -1.85 -21.45
CA VAL A 218 -6.65 -2.99 -20.70
C VAL A 218 -7.39 -3.92 -21.65
N PRO A 219 -7.10 -5.23 -21.67
CA PRO A 219 -7.75 -6.19 -22.58
C PRO A 219 -9.28 -6.16 -22.51
N ARG A 220 -9.91 -6.50 -23.63
CA ARG A 220 -11.36 -6.74 -23.73
C ARG A 220 -11.60 -8.18 -24.22
N PRO A 221 -12.46 -8.97 -23.50
CA PRO A 221 -13.21 -8.61 -22.29
C PRO A 221 -12.30 -8.30 -21.11
N LYS A 222 -12.81 -7.50 -20.13
CA LYS A 222 -12.05 -7.12 -18.93
C LYS A 222 -11.52 -8.37 -18.21
N PRO A 223 -10.22 -8.44 -17.88
CA PRO A 223 -9.64 -9.59 -17.18
C PRO A 223 -10.33 -9.86 -15.85
N LYS A 224 -10.73 -11.12 -15.62
CA LYS A 224 -11.36 -11.54 -14.37
C LYS A 224 -10.31 -11.79 -13.30
N PHE A 225 -10.63 -11.38 -12.06
CA PHE A 225 -9.79 -11.70 -10.91
C PHE A 225 -9.84 -13.20 -10.60
N GLY A 226 -8.69 -13.76 -10.29
CA GLY A 226 -8.51 -15.10 -9.74
C GLY A 226 -7.14 -15.19 -9.07
N HIS A 227 -6.94 -16.17 -8.18
CA HIS A 227 -5.59 -16.47 -7.70
C HIS A 227 -4.74 -17.00 -8.85
N ALA A 228 -3.50 -16.50 -8.95
CA ALA A 228 -2.57 -16.75 -10.06
C ALA A 228 -3.09 -16.34 -11.46
N ALA A 229 -4.20 -15.59 -11.56
CA ALA A 229 -4.63 -15.01 -12.82
C ALA A 229 -3.60 -14.00 -13.32
N GLU A 230 -3.27 -14.05 -14.61
CA GLU A 230 -2.39 -13.09 -15.28
C GLU A 230 -3.20 -12.24 -16.27
N ALA A 231 -2.93 -10.94 -16.28
CA ALA A 231 -3.43 -10.03 -17.32
C ALA A 231 -2.27 -9.20 -17.85
N ILE A 232 -2.18 -9.09 -19.17
CA ILE A 232 -1.15 -8.28 -19.83
C ILE A 232 -1.78 -6.93 -20.21
N LEU A 233 -1.22 -5.85 -19.68
CA LEU A 233 -1.54 -4.49 -20.06
C LEU A 233 -0.46 -3.96 -21.01
N THR A 234 -0.84 -3.11 -21.95
CA THR A 234 0.10 -2.48 -22.89
C THR A 234 0.16 -0.98 -22.61
N SER A 235 1.34 -0.47 -22.33
CA SER A 235 1.56 0.97 -22.12
C SER A 235 1.39 1.76 -23.42
N PRO A 236 1.27 3.11 -23.37
CA PRO A 236 1.18 3.94 -24.57
C PRO A 236 2.36 3.77 -25.55
N ASN A 237 3.54 3.42 -25.04
CA ASN A 237 4.74 3.16 -25.86
C ASN A 237 4.92 1.67 -26.22
N GLY A 238 3.92 0.84 -26.06
CA GLY A 238 3.93 -0.58 -26.45
C GLY A 238 4.53 -1.55 -25.43
N ARG A 239 5.04 -1.06 -24.28
CA ARG A 239 5.63 -1.93 -23.26
C ARG A 239 4.57 -2.80 -22.57
N ARG A 240 4.87 -4.07 -22.40
CA ARG A 240 4.01 -5.03 -21.70
C ARG A 240 4.21 -4.95 -20.19
N LEU A 241 3.11 -4.95 -19.44
CA LEU A 241 3.07 -5.01 -17.99
C LEU A 241 2.17 -6.18 -17.59
N VAL A 242 2.66 -7.05 -16.70
CA VAL A 242 1.91 -8.22 -16.22
C VAL A 242 1.27 -7.90 -14.87
N LEU A 243 -0.06 -8.00 -14.79
CA LEU A 243 -0.80 -8.01 -13.53
C LEU A 243 -1.01 -9.45 -13.08
N LEU A 244 -0.72 -9.73 -11.80
CA LEU A 244 -0.88 -11.02 -11.14
C LEU A 244 -1.97 -10.91 -10.07
N GLY A 245 -3.02 -11.71 -10.16
CA GLY A 245 -4.04 -11.82 -9.13
C GLY A 245 -3.56 -12.73 -8.00
N CYS A 246 -3.69 -12.28 -6.76
CA CYS A 246 -3.40 -13.09 -5.58
C CYS A 246 -4.55 -12.99 -4.58
N TYR A 247 -4.98 -14.10 -3.98
CA TYR A 247 -5.88 -14.02 -2.84
C TYR A 247 -5.24 -13.22 -1.73
N HIS A 248 -6.02 -12.34 -1.09
CA HIS A 248 -5.51 -11.51 -0.01
C HIS A 248 -5.08 -12.38 1.19
N PRO A 249 -3.90 -12.16 1.81
CA PRO A 249 -3.42 -12.93 2.96
C PRO A 249 -4.16 -12.56 4.28
N SER A 250 -5.48 -12.39 4.19
CA SER A 250 -6.35 -12.15 5.34
C SER A 250 -6.52 -13.41 6.18
N GLN A 251 -6.81 -13.24 7.46
CA GLN A 251 -7.10 -14.37 8.36
C GLN A 251 -8.20 -15.29 7.79
N GLN A 252 -9.25 -14.72 7.19
CA GLN A 252 -10.31 -15.50 6.55
C GLN A 252 -9.77 -16.46 5.48
N ASN A 253 -8.85 -16.01 4.62
CA ASN A 253 -8.31 -16.85 3.56
C ASN A 253 -7.23 -17.81 4.05
N THR A 254 -6.43 -17.42 5.02
CA THR A 254 -5.33 -18.26 5.55
C THR A 254 -5.85 -19.33 6.51
N PHE A 255 -6.80 -19.01 7.40
CA PHE A 255 -7.35 -20.00 8.34
C PHE A 255 -8.27 -21.02 7.66
N THR A 256 -8.91 -20.66 6.56
CA THR A 256 -9.77 -21.59 5.79
C THR A 256 -8.99 -22.41 4.76
N GLY A 257 -7.68 -22.22 4.64
CA GLY A 257 -6.85 -22.88 3.63
C GLY A 257 -7.13 -22.42 2.18
N LYS A 258 -7.93 -21.35 1.99
CA LYS A 258 -8.17 -20.76 0.66
C LYS A 258 -6.90 -20.16 0.06
N LEU A 259 -6.01 -19.64 0.91
CA LEU A 259 -4.65 -19.23 0.58
C LEU A 259 -3.67 -19.99 1.47
N THR A 260 -2.76 -20.73 0.85
CA THR A 260 -1.65 -21.42 1.51
C THR A 260 -0.32 -20.71 1.25
N GLU A 261 0.70 -21.00 2.07
CA GLU A 261 2.04 -20.42 1.86
C GLU A 261 2.62 -20.74 0.47
N PRO A 262 2.58 -22.01 -0.02
CA PRO A 262 3.07 -22.31 -1.37
C PRO A 262 2.31 -21.55 -2.47
N MET A 263 1.02 -21.33 -2.31
CA MET A 263 0.23 -20.55 -3.27
C MET A 263 0.70 -19.08 -3.30
N LEU A 264 0.94 -18.47 -2.14
CA LEU A 264 1.43 -17.09 -2.06
C LEU A 264 2.85 -16.98 -2.63
N ASP A 265 3.73 -17.94 -2.28
CA ASP A 265 5.11 -18.02 -2.77
C ASP A 265 5.15 -18.16 -4.30
N ALA A 266 4.25 -18.94 -4.88
CA ALA A 266 4.19 -19.13 -6.34
C ALA A 266 3.86 -17.81 -7.07
N VAL A 267 2.89 -17.03 -6.58
CA VAL A 267 2.53 -15.74 -7.21
C VAL A 267 3.65 -14.71 -7.04
N LEU A 268 4.23 -14.60 -5.83
CA LEU A 268 5.32 -13.65 -5.58
C LEU A 268 6.61 -14.06 -6.30
N GLY A 269 6.91 -15.36 -6.37
CA GLY A 269 8.03 -15.92 -7.16
C GLY A 269 7.86 -15.63 -8.65
N ARG A 270 6.63 -15.77 -9.19
CA ARG A 270 6.31 -15.40 -10.57
C ARG A 270 6.56 -13.90 -10.82
N ALA A 271 6.13 -13.03 -9.90
CA ALA A 271 6.39 -11.59 -9.98
C ALA A 271 7.90 -11.29 -10.01
N ARG A 272 8.68 -11.97 -9.15
CA ARG A 272 10.15 -11.86 -9.16
C ARG A 272 10.76 -12.30 -10.48
N THR A 273 10.35 -13.44 -11.01
CA THR A 273 10.83 -13.92 -12.32
C THR A 273 10.58 -12.89 -13.42
N LEU A 274 9.36 -12.33 -13.47
CA LEU A 274 9.00 -11.28 -14.42
C LEU A 274 9.84 -9.99 -14.24
N SER A 275 10.22 -9.68 -13.00
CA SER A 275 11.05 -8.52 -12.71
C SER A 275 12.51 -8.66 -13.17
N LEU A 276 12.99 -9.89 -13.27
CA LEU A 276 14.36 -10.21 -13.69
C LEU A 276 14.49 -10.41 -15.19
N ALA A 277 13.39 -10.70 -15.91
CA ALA A 277 13.41 -10.85 -17.35
C ALA A 277 13.84 -9.52 -17.99
N GLU A 278 14.91 -9.57 -18.77
CA GLU A 278 15.31 -8.45 -19.63
C GLU A 278 14.17 -8.22 -20.63
N MET A 279 13.85 -6.96 -20.87
CA MET A 279 12.87 -6.61 -21.89
C MET A 279 13.50 -6.93 -23.25
N GLU A 280 13.12 -8.06 -23.81
CA GLU A 280 13.36 -8.30 -25.22
C GLU A 280 12.61 -7.23 -26.04
N GLY A 281 13.37 -6.34 -26.63
CA GLY A 281 13.08 -5.50 -27.74
C GLY A 281 12.40 -4.25 -27.70
#